data_32dcb3da56f0ef315144414814e6fd05
#
_entry.id   32dcb3da56f0ef315144414814e6fd05
#
_cell.length_a   1.000
_cell.length_b   1.000
_cell.length_c   1.000
_cell.angle_alpha   90.00
_cell.angle_beta   90.00
_cell.angle_gamma   90.00
#
_symmetry.space_group_name_H-M   'P 1'
#
loop_
_entity.id
_entity.type
_entity.pdbx_description
1 polymer ?
#
loop_
_entity_poly.entity_id
_entity_poly.type
_entity_poly.pdbx_seq_one_letter_code
_entity_poly.pdbx_strand_id
1 'polypeptide(L)'
;MGKLLKIVSGLVLLIVGAAIVAPRVIDPNDYREQIQTVVKEKTGRDLAINGDLSLSLFPWIGIGLNDVSLSNAVGFKAAPFAKIQEANVKVKLLPLLSQHVEVSTVILKGMSLNLEKNQAGKTNWDDLMHPSTEPNATQDKPIEQSSTLAMGAIAIGGLQIVDANITWDDASKGEHYTLAGLDLTTDALSLGSPMGVELALTVDSRKPKATVGLKLNGDLVINSTFDQFDFQGMTLVLDAAGNAVPEGAMTIEMTSHLIADLSDGGSLTLNPLTIKFDDSTLSGNAAINHFAKPSIQFDLAVDAINLDRYRPKPTDTESSAQTTSVAPPPLAVALIPVQTLRDLNIEGIFKAQSLILKGLTGEEVSVKLVTKNGVLKSEQGVKKFYNGSYVGETVVDARQNTPKIIVTEQVTNINIEPLLIDLLGESPITGVANITAALTTRGNTVPAFKSALNGTAE
;
A
#
# COMPACT_ATOMS: atom_id res chain seq x y z
N MET A 1 5.91 -0.49 63.94
CA MET A 1 5.79 -1.08 62.57
C MET A 1 4.65 -2.09 62.42
N GLY A 2 4.36 -2.98 63.40
CA GLY A 2 3.32 -4.02 63.23
C GLY A 2 1.85 -3.55 63.11
N LYS A 3 1.49 -2.38 63.68
CA LYS A 3 0.11 -1.88 63.58
C LYS A 3 -0.17 -1.25 62.22
N LEU A 4 0.79 -0.54 61.64
CA LEU A 4 0.67 0.06 60.32
C LEU A 4 0.58 -1.02 59.22
N LEU A 5 1.40 -2.09 59.35
CA LEU A 5 1.37 -3.23 58.42
C LEU A 5 0.02 -3.96 58.43
N LYS A 6 -0.58 -4.13 59.64
CA LYS A 6 -1.93 -4.75 59.78
C LYS A 6 -3.03 -3.89 59.17
N ILE A 7 -2.94 -2.54 59.31
CA ILE A 7 -3.91 -1.61 58.71
C ILE A 7 -3.78 -1.64 57.17
N VAL A 8 -2.54 -1.59 56.64
CA VAL A 8 -2.28 -1.66 55.20
C VAL A 8 -2.73 -3.02 54.64
N SER A 9 -2.41 -4.13 55.31
CA SER A 9 -2.89 -5.46 54.87
C SER A 9 -4.40 -5.58 54.93
N GLY A 10 -5.07 -5.00 55.93
CA GLY A 10 -6.52 -4.97 56.06
C GLY A 10 -7.17 -4.14 54.90
N LEU A 11 -6.57 -2.99 54.56
CA LEU A 11 -7.00 -2.14 53.46
C LEU A 11 -6.83 -2.84 52.11
N VAL A 12 -5.69 -3.50 51.91
CA VAL A 12 -5.43 -4.29 50.69
C VAL A 12 -6.42 -5.44 50.54
N LEU A 13 -6.68 -6.19 51.62
CA LEU A 13 -7.69 -7.26 51.64
C LEU A 13 -9.10 -6.74 51.35
N LEU A 14 -9.44 -5.56 51.86
CA LEU A 14 -10.73 -4.92 51.60
C LEU A 14 -10.87 -4.47 50.17
N ILE A 15 -9.82 -3.87 49.60
CA ILE A 15 -9.79 -3.48 48.17
C ILE A 15 -9.87 -4.72 47.27
N VAL A 16 -9.08 -5.77 47.57
CA VAL A 16 -9.11 -7.02 46.80
C VAL A 16 -10.47 -7.71 46.96
N GLY A 17 -11.06 -7.73 48.15
CA GLY A 17 -12.39 -8.25 48.39
C GLY A 17 -13.47 -7.48 47.64
N ALA A 18 -13.41 -6.16 47.69
CA ALA A 18 -14.33 -5.30 46.89
C ALA A 18 -14.18 -5.54 45.42
N ALA A 19 -12.95 -5.64 44.91
CA ALA A 19 -12.68 -5.90 43.48
C ALA A 19 -13.15 -7.29 43.01
N ILE A 20 -13.22 -8.27 43.88
CA ILE A 20 -13.76 -9.61 43.58
C ILE A 20 -15.30 -9.63 43.65
N VAL A 21 -15.88 -8.83 44.57
CA VAL A 21 -17.34 -8.78 44.79
C VAL A 21 -18.04 -7.83 43.84
N ALA A 22 -17.43 -6.69 43.51
CA ALA A 22 -18.05 -5.67 42.68
C ALA A 22 -18.49 -6.18 41.26
N PRO A 23 -17.75 -7.06 40.54
CA PRO A 23 -18.22 -7.65 39.28
C PRO A 23 -19.42 -8.58 39.43
N ARG A 24 -19.71 -9.05 40.67
CA ARG A 24 -20.90 -9.86 40.96
C ARG A 24 -22.13 -9.04 41.34
N VAL A 25 -21.92 -7.77 41.65
CA VAL A 25 -22.98 -6.83 42.05
C VAL A 25 -23.34 -5.88 40.92
N ILE A 26 -22.39 -5.55 40.05
CA ILE A 26 -22.58 -4.68 38.89
C ILE A 26 -22.60 -5.58 37.67
N ASP A 27 -23.79 -5.83 37.11
CA ASP A 27 -23.90 -6.51 35.82
C ASP A 27 -23.69 -5.49 34.68
N PRO A 28 -22.60 -5.60 33.89
CA PRO A 28 -22.38 -4.66 32.79
C PRO A 28 -23.46 -4.78 31.72
N ASN A 29 -24.22 -5.88 31.66
CA ASN A 29 -25.31 -6.06 30.71
C ASN A 29 -26.51 -5.12 31.00
N ASP A 30 -26.65 -4.61 32.23
CA ASP A 30 -27.66 -3.60 32.60
C ASP A 30 -27.45 -2.27 31.85
N TYR A 31 -26.24 -1.99 31.38
CA TYR A 31 -25.89 -0.79 30.63
C TYR A 31 -25.99 -0.95 29.11
N ARG A 32 -26.34 -2.12 28.60
CA ARG A 32 -26.40 -2.44 27.15
C ARG A 32 -27.28 -1.44 26.40
N GLU A 33 -28.49 -1.22 26.86
CA GLU A 33 -29.44 -0.29 26.21
C GLU A 33 -28.94 1.15 26.23
N GLN A 34 -28.27 1.58 27.29
CA GLN A 34 -27.70 2.92 27.37
C GLN A 34 -26.56 3.10 26.36
N ILE A 35 -25.68 2.10 26.22
CA ILE A 35 -24.60 2.11 25.22
C ILE A 35 -25.17 2.18 23.82
N GLN A 36 -26.19 1.37 23.52
CA GLN A 36 -26.87 1.36 22.22
C GLN A 36 -27.51 2.72 21.90
N THR A 37 -28.18 3.32 22.87
CA THR A 37 -28.82 4.63 22.74
C THR A 37 -27.78 5.72 22.46
N VAL A 38 -26.70 5.78 23.24
CA VAL A 38 -25.63 6.78 23.04
C VAL A 38 -24.99 6.64 21.67
N VAL A 39 -24.73 5.41 21.21
CA VAL A 39 -24.17 5.21 19.86
C VAL A 39 -25.15 5.68 18.80
N LYS A 40 -26.43 5.37 18.93
CA LYS A 40 -27.46 5.81 17.99
C LYS A 40 -27.60 7.34 17.95
N GLU A 41 -27.57 8.00 19.10
CA GLU A 41 -27.61 9.46 19.19
C GLU A 41 -26.37 10.13 18.57
N LYS A 42 -25.17 9.52 18.73
CA LYS A 42 -23.91 10.10 18.23
C LYS A 42 -23.64 9.80 16.77
N THR A 43 -24.08 8.65 16.27
CA THR A 43 -23.73 8.17 14.91
C THR A 43 -24.95 8.07 13.98
N GLY A 44 -26.16 8.15 14.51
CA GLY A 44 -27.40 7.89 13.74
C GLY A 44 -27.60 6.40 13.40
N ARG A 45 -26.74 5.49 13.89
CA ARG A 45 -26.75 4.07 13.54
C ARG A 45 -27.11 3.19 14.72
N ASP A 46 -27.76 2.06 14.42
CA ASP A 46 -28.10 1.08 15.43
C ASP A 46 -26.88 0.21 15.76
N LEU A 47 -26.51 0.18 17.04
CA LEU A 47 -25.55 -0.76 17.60
C LEU A 47 -26.33 -1.95 18.16
N ALA A 48 -26.02 -3.16 17.72
CA ALA A 48 -26.51 -4.38 18.32
C ALA A 48 -25.38 -5.05 19.11
N ILE A 49 -25.65 -5.37 20.38
CA ILE A 49 -24.75 -6.13 21.26
C ILE A 49 -25.50 -7.44 21.57
N ASN A 50 -25.17 -8.51 20.83
CA ASN A 50 -25.86 -9.79 20.96
C ASN A 50 -25.20 -10.71 22.01
N GLY A 51 -23.89 -10.53 22.21
CA GLY A 51 -23.15 -11.30 23.23
C GLY A 51 -23.12 -10.61 24.58
N ASP A 52 -22.41 -11.24 25.52
CA ASP A 52 -22.28 -10.74 26.88
C ASP A 52 -21.26 -9.60 26.97
N LEU A 53 -21.59 -8.61 27.77
CA LEU A 53 -20.66 -7.62 28.28
C LEU A 53 -19.97 -8.21 29.51
N SER A 54 -18.65 -8.20 29.54
CA SER A 54 -17.86 -8.66 30.68
C SER A 54 -17.10 -7.50 31.33
N LEU A 55 -17.09 -7.47 32.66
CA LEU A 55 -16.35 -6.49 33.43
C LEU A 55 -15.34 -7.22 34.31
N SER A 56 -14.07 -6.83 34.22
CA SER A 56 -13.00 -7.24 35.13
C SER A 56 -12.57 -6.03 35.94
N LEU A 57 -12.42 -6.20 37.27
CA LEU A 57 -11.99 -5.10 38.13
C LEU A 57 -10.65 -5.35 38.83
N PHE A 58 -10.15 -6.58 38.83
CA PHE A 58 -8.85 -6.91 39.40
C PHE A 58 -8.21 -8.11 38.69
N PRO A 59 -6.90 -8.11 38.44
CA PRO A 59 -5.93 -7.02 38.68
C PRO A 59 -6.01 -5.86 37.69
N TRP A 60 -6.90 -5.95 36.71
CA TRP A 60 -7.11 -5.01 35.62
C TRP A 60 -8.56 -4.62 35.55
N ILE A 61 -8.83 -3.32 35.39
CA ILE A 61 -10.16 -2.87 34.99
C ILE A 61 -10.27 -3.14 33.49
N GLY A 62 -11.19 -4.00 33.09
CA GLY A 62 -11.36 -4.37 31.68
C GLY A 62 -12.81 -4.52 31.29
N ILE A 63 -13.10 -4.17 30.06
CA ILE A 63 -14.38 -4.37 29.41
C ILE A 63 -14.15 -5.32 28.25
N GLY A 64 -14.92 -6.42 28.23
CA GLY A 64 -15.02 -7.31 27.07
C GLY A 64 -16.41 -7.17 26.44
N LEU A 65 -16.43 -7.06 25.12
CA LEU A 65 -17.61 -6.98 24.29
C LEU A 65 -17.62 -8.18 23.36
N ASN A 66 -18.74 -8.90 23.29
CA ASN A 66 -18.88 -10.04 22.38
C ASN A 66 -20.05 -9.82 21.43
N ASP A 67 -19.88 -10.28 20.18
CA ASP A 67 -20.86 -10.21 19.08
C ASP A 67 -21.56 -8.85 18.97
N VAL A 68 -20.75 -7.84 18.65
CA VAL A 68 -21.19 -6.46 18.45
C VAL A 68 -21.27 -6.16 16.97
N SER A 69 -22.35 -5.51 16.54
CA SER A 69 -22.49 -5.05 15.15
C SER A 69 -23.08 -3.65 15.07
N LEU A 70 -22.54 -2.86 14.12
CA LEU A 70 -23.02 -1.52 13.78
C LEU A 70 -23.75 -1.57 12.45
N SER A 71 -24.98 -1.04 12.39
CA SER A 71 -25.77 -1.02 11.16
C SER A 71 -25.10 -0.19 10.06
N ASN A 72 -25.43 -0.50 8.81
CA ASN A 72 -24.95 0.28 7.67
C ASN A 72 -25.65 1.65 7.60
N ALA A 73 -25.09 2.56 6.82
CA ALA A 73 -25.71 3.84 6.52
C ALA A 73 -27.00 3.64 5.71
N VAL A 74 -27.94 4.55 5.87
CA VAL A 74 -29.20 4.53 5.12
C VAL A 74 -28.92 4.65 3.61
N GLY A 75 -29.52 3.77 2.82
CA GLY A 75 -29.37 3.74 1.37
C GLY A 75 -28.22 2.84 0.85
N PHE A 76 -27.57 2.11 1.74
CA PHE A 76 -26.57 1.08 1.41
C PHE A 76 -27.13 -0.32 1.67
N LYS A 77 -26.31 -1.37 1.45
CA LYS A 77 -26.74 -2.76 1.62
C LYS A 77 -27.23 -3.05 3.05
N ALA A 78 -28.08 -4.06 3.20
CA ALA A 78 -28.63 -4.46 4.50
C ALA A 78 -27.59 -5.12 5.44
N ALA A 79 -26.40 -5.52 4.92
CA ALA A 79 -25.34 -6.07 5.75
C ALA A 79 -24.82 -5.01 6.75
N PRO A 80 -24.42 -5.40 7.97
CA PRO A 80 -23.83 -4.46 8.93
C PRO A 80 -22.61 -3.74 8.35
N PHE A 81 -22.42 -2.46 8.69
CA PHE A 81 -21.22 -1.73 8.36
C PHE A 81 -19.98 -2.36 9.01
N ALA A 82 -20.09 -2.66 10.30
CA ALA A 82 -19.04 -3.32 11.06
C ALA A 82 -19.61 -4.40 11.98
N LYS A 83 -18.88 -5.48 12.15
CA LYS A 83 -19.14 -6.52 13.11
C LYS A 83 -17.84 -6.91 13.82
N ILE A 84 -17.89 -7.19 15.12
CA ILE A 84 -16.75 -7.65 15.92
C ILE A 84 -17.24 -8.83 16.77
N GLN A 85 -16.53 -9.97 16.69
CA GLN A 85 -16.87 -11.15 17.48
C GLN A 85 -16.45 -10.97 18.94
N GLU A 86 -15.24 -10.43 19.18
CA GLU A 86 -14.71 -10.19 20.50
C GLU A 86 -13.84 -8.93 20.49
N ALA A 87 -14.10 -8.01 21.41
CA ALA A 87 -13.25 -6.86 21.69
C ALA A 87 -12.93 -6.79 23.17
N ASN A 88 -11.64 -6.73 23.52
CA ASN A 88 -11.17 -6.65 24.90
C ASN A 88 -10.24 -5.45 25.08
N VAL A 89 -10.57 -4.62 26.04
CA VAL A 89 -9.75 -3.49 26.48
C VAL A 89 -9.57 -3.59 27.99
N LYS A 90 -8.33 -3.53 28.48
CA LYS A 90 -8.01 -3.59 29.91
C LYS A 90 -7.07 -2.46 30.28
N VAL A 91 -7.27 -1.88 31.48
CA VAL A 91 -6.47 -0.80 32.03
C VAL A 91 -5.88 -1.24 33.36
N LYS A 92 -4.61 -0.95 33.61
CA LYS A 92 -3.95 -1.29 34.90
C LYS A 92 -4.52 -0.47 36.03
N LEU A 93 -4.96 -1.15 37.09
CA LEU A 93 -5.56 -0.50 38.25
C LEU A 93 -4.54 0.33 39.06
N LEU A 94 -3.34 -0.19 39.29
CA LEU A 94 -2.32 0.48 40.14
C LEU A 94 -1.83 1.81 39.54
N PRO A 95 -1.49 1.94 38.26
CA PRO A 95 -1.16 3.21 37.63
C PRO A 95 -2.29 4.24 37.66
N LEU A 96 -3.55 3.77 37.58
CA LEU A 96 -4.72 4.65 37.68
C LEU A 96 -4.82 5.37 39.03
N LEU A 97 -4.39 4.74 40.12
CA LEU A 97 -4.35 5.37 41.47
C LEU A 97 -3.34 6.53 41.52
N SER A 98 -2.33 6.54 40.64
CA SER A 98 -1.36 7.64 40.48
C SER A 98 -1.67 8.53 39.27
N GLN A 99 -2.91 8.51 38.76
CA GLN A 99 -3.40 9.30 37.63
C GLN A 99 -2.70 9.00 36.27
N HIS A 100 -2.06 7.84 36.16
CA HIS A 100 -1.48 7.35 34.92
C HIS A 100 -2.40 6.28 34.31
N VAL A 101 -2.79 6.48 33.03
CA VAL A 101 -3.62 5.53 32.28
C VAL A 101 -2.70 4.60 31.50
N GLU A 102 -2.55 3.37 31.97
CA GLU A 102 -1.86 2.32 31.22
C GLU A 102 -2.88 1.32 30.68
N VAL A 103 -3.12 1.37 29.39
CA VAL A 103 -3.94 0.39 28.67
C VAL A 103 -3.09 -0.85 28.40
N SER A 104 -3.64 -2.03 28.63
CA SER A 104 -2.99 -3.28 28.21
C SER A 104 -3.14 -3.47 26.70
N THR A 105 -2.75 -4.62 26.19
CA THR A 105 -3.00 -4.95 24.79
C THR A 105 -4.50 -4.88 24.48
N VAL A 106 -4.88 -4.10 23.46
CA VAL A 106 -6.23 -4.07 22.90
C VAL A 106 -6.37 -5.26 21.96
N ILE A 107 -7.37 -6.10 22.19
CA ILE A 107 -7.59 -7.31 21.38
C ILE A 107 -8.91 -7.18 20.65
N LEU A 108 -8.87 -7.33 19.32
CA LEU A 108 -10.03 -7.35 18.43
C LEU A 108 -10.01 -8.66 17.63
N LYS A 109 -11.03 -9.51 17.79
CA LYS A 109 -11.11 -10.79 17.05
C LYS A 109 -12.34 -10.84 16.17
N GLY A 110 -12.20 -11.43 14.99
CA GLY A 110 -13.27 -11.63 14.03
C GLY A 110 -13.94 -10.33 13.63
N MET A 111 -13.17 -9.27 13.44
CA MET A 111 -13.69 -8.00 12.93
C MET A 111 -14.08 -8.18 11.46
N SER A 112 -15.26 -7.71 11.09
CA SER A 112 -15.73 -7.63 9.70
C SER A 112 -16.16 -6.21 9.40
N LEU A 113 -15.61 -5.61 8.34
CA LEU A 113 -15.92 -4.25 7.92
C LEU A 113 -16.37 -4.26 6.46
N ASN A 114 -17.57 -3.76 6.19
CA ASN A 114 -18.15 -3.67 4.85
C ASN A 114 -18.12 -2.23 4.37
N LEU A 115 -17.15 -1.90 3.54
CA LEU A 115 -16.98 -0.59 2.93
C LEU A 115 -17.65 -0.55 1.56
N GLU A 116 -18.49 0.44 1.34
CA GLU A 116 -19.26 0.58 0.11
C GLU A 116 -19.19 2.01 -0.43
N LYS A 117 -19.05 2.13 -1.76
CA LYS A 117 -19.20 3.37 -2.50
C LYS A 117 -20.28 3.18 -3.55
N ASN A 118 -21.32 4.02 -3.52
CA ASN A 118 -22.42 3.93 -4.45
C ASN A 118 -22.11 4.58 -5.81
N GLN A 119 -23.02 4.47 -6.78
CA GLN A 119 -22.85 5.04 -8.12
C GLN A 119 -22.72 6.56 -8.14
N ALA A 120 -23.25 7.26 -7.13
CA ALA A 120 -23.13 8.70 -6.97
C ALA A 120 -21.81 9.14 -6.31
N GLY A 121 -20.91 8.19 -5.99
CA GLY A 121 -19.62 8.47 -5.37
C GLY A 121 -19.68 8.63 -3.84
N LYS A 122 -20.85 8.52 -3.21
CA LYS A 122 -21.03 8.58 -1.76
C LYS A 122 -20.58 7.28 -1.12
N THR A 123 -19.91 7.37 0.04
CA THR A 123 -19.46 6.21 0.80
C THR A 123 -20.37 5.91 1.99
N ASN A 124 -20.34 4.67 2.45
CA ASN A 124 -21.16 4.27 3.59
C ASN A 124 -20.56 4.65 4.95
N TRP A 125 -19.54 5.49 4.99
CA TRP A 125 -18.96 6.06 6.22
C TRP A 125 -18.90 7.59 6.22
N ASP A 126 -19.42 8.27 5.19
CA ASP A 126 -19.40 9.74 5.09
C ASP A 126 -20.10 10.41 6.28
N ASP A 127 -21.18 9.82 6.78
CA ASP A 127 -21.93 10.29 7.96
C ASP A 127 -21.14 10.17 9.27
N LEU A 128 -20.22 9.19 9.37
CA LEU A 128 -19.35 9.02 10.54
C LEU A 128 -18.19 10.04 10.56
N MET A 129 -17.73 10.46 9.38
CA MET A 129 -16.67 11.47 9.25
C MET A 129 -17.19 12.90 9.44
N HIS A 130 -18.47 13.13 9.09
CA HIS A 130 -19.14 14.43 9.18
C HIS A 130 -20.47 14.27 9.93
N PRO A 131 -20.44 14.14 11.26
CA PRO A 131 -21.68 14.06 12.02
C PRO A 131 -22.56 15.29 11.72
N SER A 132 -23.79 15.06 11.25
CA SER A 132 -24.73 16.14 10.99
C SER A 132 -25.05 16.84 12.30
N THR A 133 -24.54 18.05 12.48
CA THR A 133 -25.03 18.96 13.51
C THR A 133 -26.41 19.41 13.05
N GLU A 134 -27.47 18.80 13.58
CA GLU A 134 -28.81 19.36 13.43
C GLU A 134 -28.84 20.79 14.01
N PRO A 135 -29.43 21.78 13.32
CA PRO A 135 -29.47 23.16 13.77
C PRO A 135 -30.60 23.37 14.78
N ASN A 136 -30.65 22.62 15.88
CA ASN A 136 -31.59 22.87 16.98
C ASN A 136 -30.96 22.43 18.32
N ALA A 137 -29.97 23.15 18.77
CA ALA A 137 -29.63 23.21 20.17
C ALA A 137 -29.42 24.67 20.54
N THR A 138 -30.36 25.21 21.30
CA THR A 138 -30.30 26.47 22.02
C THR A 138 -28.89 26.73 22.56
N GLN A 139 -28.37 27.91 22.23
CA GLN A 139 -27.16 28.50 22.81
C GLN A 139 -27.26 28.46 24.34
N ASP A 140 -26.44 27.62 24.96
CA ASP A 140 -26.05 27.79 26.33
C ASP A 140 -24.59 27.37 26.55
N LYS A 141 -23.82 28.42 26.84
CA LYS A 141 -22.45 28.46 27.41
C LYS A 141 -21.30 27.84 26.63
N PRO A 142 -20.20 28.57 26.47
CA PRO A 142 -18.92 27.97 26.03
C PRO A 142 -18.49 26.97 27.09
N ILE A 143 -18.54 25.70 26.76
CA ILE A 143 -17.78 24.68 27.48
C ILE A 143 -16.34 25.00 27.14
N GLU A 144 -15.60 25.51 28.12
CA GLU A 144 -14.16 25.64 28.08
C GLU A 144 -13.60 24.33 27.52
N GLN A 145 -12.68 24.49 26.57
CA GLN A 145 -11.91 23.42 25.97
C GLN A 145 -11.39 22.48 27.05
N SER A 146 -12.19 21.45 27.33
CA SER A 146 -11.76 20.36 28.21
C SER A 146 -10.64 19.63 27.49
N SER A 147 -9.43 19.97 27.94
CA SER A 147 -8.23 19.14 27.91
C SER A 147 -8.20 18.10 26.77
N THR A 148 -7.53 18.42 25.67
CA THR A 148 -6.69 17.46 24.97
C THR A 148 -5.92 16.70 26.06
N LEU A 149 -6.42 15.55 26.48
CA LEU A 149 -5.57 14.57 27.14
C LEU A 149 -4.40 14.42 26.19
N ALA A 150 -3.25 14.92 26.61
CA ALA A 150 -2.04 14.76 25.82
C ALA A 150 -1.90 13.26 25.55
N MET A 151 -2.06 12.84 24.29
CA MET A 151 -1.99 11.42 23.92
C MET A 151 -0.66 10.79 24.35
N GLY A 152 0.34 11.60 24.62
CA GLY A 152 1.61 11.18 25.23
C GLY A 152 1.53 10.68 26.68
N ALA A 153 0.39 10.81 27.37
CA ALA A 153 0.20 10.30 28.75
C ALA A 153 -0.48 8.92 28.80
N ILE A 154 -0.92 8.36 27.66
CA ILE A 154 -1.57 7.06 27.56
C ILE A 154 -0.54 6.05 27.03
N ALA A 155 -0.09 5.12 27.89
CA ALA A 155 0.69 3.98 27.45
C ALA A 155 -0.27 2.85 27.02
N ILE A 156 -0.16 2.40 25.77
CA ILE A 156 -0.93 1.28 25.23
C ILE A 156 0.01 0.08 25.10
N GLY A 157 -0.32 -1.02 25.75
CA GLY A 157 0.49 -2.23 25.83
C GLY A 157 0.54 -3.05 24.54
N GLY A 158 -0.07 -2.55 23.46
CA GLY A 158 -0.07 -3.14 22.13
C GLY A 158 -1.48 -3.25 21.52
N LEU A 159 -1.52 -3.63 20.27
CA LEU A 159 -2.75 -3.92 19.53
C LEU A 159 -2.66 -5.34 18.96
N GLN A 160 -3.71 -6.12 19.10
CA GLN A 160 -3.84 -7.42 18.48
C GLN A 160 -5.17 -7.48 17.74
N ILE A 161 -5.11 -7.58 16.42
CA ILE A 161 -6.26 -7.87 15.56
C ILE A 161 -6.08 -9.29 15.06
N VAL A 162 -7.12 -10.11 15.16
CA VAL A 162 -7.10 -11.52 14.75
C VAL A 162 -8.27 -11.79 13.83
N ASP A 163 -7.98 -12.34 12.67
CA ASP A 163 -8.97 -12.77 11.64
C ASP A 163 -9.94 -11.63 11.26
N ALA A 164 -9.40 -10.44 10.97
CA ALA A 164 -10.24 -9.37 10.46
C ALA A 164 -10.47 -9.50 8.95
N ASN A 165 -11.69 -9.13 8.52
CA ASN A 165 -12.10 -9.20 7.12
C ASN A 165 -12.66 -7.85 6.70
N ILE A 166 -12.21 -7.32 5.56
CA ILE A 166 -12.67 -6.04 5.02
C ILE A 166 -13.14 -6.29 3.58
N THR A 167 -14.38 -5.91 3.29
CA THR A 167 -14.87 -5.89 1.92
C THR A 167 -14.92 -4.45 1.42
N TRP A 168 -14.55 -4.25 0.17
CA TRP A 168 -14.68 -2.99 -0.55
C TRP A 168 -15.50 -3.21 -1.82
N ASP A 169 -16.63 -2.49 -1.92
CA ASP A 169 -17.50 -2.49 -3.09
C ASP A 169 -17.59 -1.07 -3.68
N ASP A 170 -17.02 -0.83 -4.85
CA ASP A 170 -17.20 0.42 -5.61
C ASP A 170 -18.16 0.19 -6.77
N ALA A 171 -19.44 0.55 -6.55
CA ALA A 171 -20.47 0.42 -7.57
C ALA A 171 -20.27 1.35 -8.77
N SER A 172 -19.51 2.45 -8.62
CA SER A 172 -19.24 3.40 -9.70
C SER A 172 -18.26 2.84 -10.73
N LYS A 173 -17.37 1.95 -10.30
CA LYS A 173 -16.37 1.29 -11.15
C LYS A 173 -16.65 -0.20 -11.38
N GLY A 174 -17.57 -0.79 -10.61
CA GLY A 174 -17.84 -2.22 -10.60
C GLY A 174 -16.68 -3.05 -10.01
N GLU A 175 -15.90 -2.45 -9.13
CA GLU A 175 -14.77 -3.08 -8.45
C GLU A 175 -15.23 -3.73 -7.14
N HIS A 176 -14.68 -4.90 -6.85
CA HIS A 176 -14.93 -5.61 -5.60
C HIS A 176 -13.63 -6.25 -5.12
N TYR A 177 -13.22 -5.90 -3.91
CA TYR A 177 -12.05 -6.46 -3.24
C TYR A 177 -12.46 -7.02 -1.89
N THR A 178 -11.86 -8.14 -1.52
CA THR A 178 -11.97 -8.73 -0.19
C THR A 178 -10.57 -8.86 0.38
N LEU A 179 -10.35 -8.24 1.52
CA LEU A 179 -9.19 -8.43 2.36
C LEU A 179 -9.61 -9.38 3.46
N ALA A 180 -8.98 -10.53 3.53
CA ALA A 180 -9.36 -11.61 4.44
C ALA A 180 -8.18 -12.01 5.34
N GLY A 181 -8.51 -12.52 6.53
CA GLY A 181 -7.54 -13.04 7.47
C GLY A 181 -6.48 -11.99 7.86
N LEU A 182 -6.91 -10.75 8.10
CA LEU A 182 -6.00 -9.72 8.58
C LEU A 182 -5.67 -10.01 10.05
N ASP A 183 -4.42 -10.34 10.28
CA ASP A 183 -3.81 -10.48 11.59
C ASP A 183 -2.79 -9.36 11.77
N LEU A 184 -2.94 -8.56 12.82
CA LEU A 184 -2.00 -7.51 13.20
C LEU A 184 -1.63 -7.69 14.67
N THR A 185 -0.36 -7.75 14.95
CA THR A 185 0.18 -7.72 16.31
C THR A 185 1.20 -6.61 16.42
N THR A 186 1.09 -5.80 17.47
CA THR A 186 2.10 -4.80 17.78
C THR A 186 2.55 -4.95 19.23
N ASP A 187 3.79 -4.58 19.49
CA ASP A 187 4.28 -4.33 20.84
C ASP A 187 3.63 -3.08 21.45
N ALA A 188 4.04 -2.73 22.65
CA ALA A 188 3.56 -1.54 23.34
C ALA A 188 3.81 -0.27 22.51
N LEU A 189 2.75 0.50 22.27
CA LEU A 189 2.83 1.78 21.58
C LEU A 189 3.45 2.83 22.49
N SER A 190 4.67 3.25 22.15
CA SER A 190 5.39 4.33 22.82
C SER A 190 5.98 5.27 21.78
N LEU A 191 5.47 6.50 21.71
CA LEU A 191 5.93 7.47 20.72
C LEU A 191 7.43 7.75 20.89
N GLY A 192 8.16 7.82 19.80
CA GLY A 192 9.60 8.00 19.75
C GLY A 192 10.42 6.75 20.13
N SER A 193 9.78 5.59 20.34
CA SER A 193 10.46 4.32 20.64
C SER A 193 10.09 3.24 19.63
N PRO A 194 10.98 2.30 19.33
CA PRO A 194 10.66 1.18 18.43
C PRO A 194 9.52 0.32 19.00
N MET A 195 8.61 -0.06 18.13
CA MET A 195 7.48 -0.93 18.37
C MET A 195 7.48 -2.03 17.33
N GLY A 196 7.61 -3.29 17.74
CA GLY A 196 7.49 -4.43 16.85
C GLY A 196 6.10 -4.45 16.19
N VAL A 197 6.07 -4.67 14.88
CA VAL A 197 4.83 -4.79 14.08
C VAL A 197 4.90 -6.07 13.26
N GLU A 198 3.87 -6.90 13.37
CA GLU A 198 3.66 -8.06 12.54
C GLU A 198 2.26 -7.97 11.91
N LEU A 199 2.19 -7.96 10.58
CA LEU A 199 0.94 -7.91 9.80
C LEU A 199 0.91 -9.05 8.80
N ALA A 200 -0.19 -9.78 8.75
CA ALA A 200 -0.49 -10.74 7.70
C ALA A 200 -1.91 -10.50 7.18
N LEU A 201 -2.11 -10.65 5.88
CA LEU A 201 -3.43 -10.57 5.25
C LEU A 201 -3.44 -11.21 3.87
N THR A 202 -4.63 -11.50 3.35
CA THR A 202 -4.84 -11.96 1.98
C THR A 202 -5.82 -11.03 1.28
N VAL A 203 -5.49 -10.63 0.06
CA VAL A 203 -6.37 -9.82 -0.81
C VAL A 203 -6.85 -10.68 -1.97
N ASP A 204 -8.14 -10.85 -2.09
CA ASP A 204 -8.77 -11.50 -3.23
C ASP A 204 -9.41 -10.47 -4.17
N SER A 205 -9.00 -10.50 -5.43
CA SER A 205 -9.56 -9.70 -6.52
C SER A 205 -10.36 -10.59 -7.48
N ARG A 206 -11.53 -10.12 -7.90
CA ARG A 206 -12.37 -10.84 -8.89
C ARG A 206 -12.06 -10.46 -10.32
N LYS A 207 -11.59 -9.21 -10.55
CA LYS A 207 -11.25 -8.68 -11.88
C LYS A 207 -10.03 -7.76 -11.80
N PRO A 208 -8.86 -8.24 -12.28
CA PRO A 208 -8.56 -9.61 -12.71
C PRO A 208 -8.59 -10.59 -11.55
N LYS A 209 -8.89 -11.87 -11.83
CA LYS A 209 -8.89 -12.90 -10.79
C LYS A 209 -7.46 -13.14 -10.30
N ALA A 210 -7.21 -12.74 -9.07
CA ALA A 210 -5.91 -12.89 -8.40
C ALA A 210 -6.10 -12.94 -6.89
N THR A 211 -5.22 -13.65 -6.22
CA THR A 211 -5.08 -13.68 -4.75
C THR A 211 -3.67 -13.24 -4.41
N VAL A 212 -3.53 -12.32 -3.46
CA VAL A 212 -2.24 -11.83 -2.97
C VAL A 212 -2.19 -11.96 -1.46
N GLY A 213 -1.34 -12.85 -0.96
CA GLY A 213 -0.95 -12.92 0.44
C GLY A 213 0.13 -11.86 0.73
N LEU A 214 0.00 -11.16 1.86
CA LEU A 214 0.97 -10.17 2.32
C LEU A 214 1.37 -10.50 3.76
N LYS A 215 2.69 -10.48 4.02
CA LYS A 215 3.25 -10.53 5.37
C LYS A 215 4.26 -9.40 5.52
N LEU A 216 4.13 -8.61 6.57
CA LEU A 216 5.00 -7.48 6.88
C LEU A 216 5.44 -7.60 8.34
N ASN A 217 6.71 -7.42 8.60
CA ASN A 217 7.25 -7.33 9.95
C ASN A 217 8.41 -6.32 10.02
N GLY A 218 8.72 -5.86 11.24
CA GLY A 218 9.82 -4.94 11.55
C GLY A 218 9.49 -4.06 12.74
N ASP A 219 10.38 -3.12 13.05
CA ASP A 219 10.28 -2.20 14.17
C ASP A 219 9.86 -0.81 13.68
N LEU A 220 8.69 -0.34 14.10
CA LEU A 220 8.14 0.96 13.73
C LEU A 220 8.35 1.98 14.86
N VAL A 221 8.96 3.12 14.54
CA VAL A 221 9.02 4.29 15.42
C VAL A 221 8.08 5.36 14.86
N ILE A 222 7.19 5.85 15.70
CA ILE A 222 6.27 6.95 15.35
C ILE A 222 6.64 8.16 16.23
N ASN A 223 6.85 9.32 15.64
CA ASN A 223 7.14 10.53 16.42
C ASN A 223 5.91 11.07 17.17
N SER A 224 6.11 12.07 18.03
CA SER A 224 5.04 12.62 18.90
C SER A 224 3.98 13.42 18.13
N THR A 225 4.25 13.86 16.91
CA THR A 225 3.33 14.61 16.05
C THR A 225 2.57 13.74 15.07
N PHE A 226 2.88 12.44 14.99
CA PHE A 226 2.28 11.46 14.09
C PHE A 226 2.46 11.78 12.60
N ASP A 227 3.51 12.49 12.26
CA ASP A 227 3.86 12.85 10.89
C ASP A 227 5.14 12.17 10.39
N GLN A 228 5.93 11.54 11.27
CA GLN A 228 7.11 10.76 10.90
C GLN A 228 6.97 9.30 11.34
N PHE A 229 7.30 8.40 10.41
CA PHE A 229 7.26 6.95 10.57
C PHE A 229 8.61 6.39 10.10
N ASP A 230 9.34 5.78 11.02
CA ASP A 230 10.64 5.14 10.77
C ASP A 230 10.46 3.63 10.98
N PHE A 231 10.46 2.86 9.88
CA PHE A 231 10.25 1.42 9.90
C PHE A 231 11.56 0.69 9.64
N GLN A 232 12.19 0.30 10.72
CA GLN A 232 13.51 -0.34 10.74
C GLN A 232 13.39 -1.84 10.53
N GLY A 233 14.34 -2.43 9.80
CA GLY A 233 14.37 -3.86 9.55
C GLY A 233 13.11 -4.40 8.87
N MET A 234 12.40 -3.55 8.11
CA MET A 234 11.16 -3.92 7.43
C MET A 234 11.41 -5.10 6.48
N THR A 235 10.61 -6.14 6.63
CA THR A 235 10.52 -7.27 5.71
C THR A 235 9.09 -7.40 5.23
N LEU A 236 8.90 -7.39 3.91
CA LEU A 236 7.61 -7.57 3.25
C LEU A 236 7.70 -8.79 2.33
N VAL A 237 6.77 -9.73 2.48
CA VAL A 237 6.60 -10.88 1.57
C VAL A 237 5.24 -10.77 0.90
N LEU A 238 5.23 -10.84 -0.42
CA LEU A 238 4.03 -10.86 -1.25
C LEU A 238 3.99 -12.19 -2.01
N ASP A 239 2.96 -12.97 -1.77
CA ASP A 239 2.66 -14.23 -2.49
C ASP A 239 1.47 -13.97 -3.41
N ALA A 240 1.71 -13.79 -4.70
CA ALA A 240 0.68 -13.53 -5.70
C ALA A 240 0.37 -14.79 -6.52
N ALA A 241 -0.92 -15.07 -6.73
CA ALA A 241 -1.37 -16.15 -7.60
C ALA A 241 -2.61 -15.73 -8.41
N GLY A 242 -2.71 -16.20 -9.64
CA GLY A 242 -3.88 -15.95 -10.50
C GLY A 242 -3.53 -15.69 -11.96
N ASN A 243 -4.56 -15.51 -12.78
CA ASN A 243 -4.39 -15.36 -14.23
C ASN A 243 -3.69 -14.05 -14.65
N ALA A 244 -3.67 -13.06 -13.76
CA ALA A 244 -2.99 -11.77 -13.99
C ALA A 244 -1.52 -11.79 -13.55
N VAL A 245 -1.10 -12.86 -12.86
CA VAL A 245 0.27 -13.01 -12.38
C VAL A 245 1.11 -13.72 -13.45
N PRO A 246 2.31 -13.23 -13.76
CA PRO A 246 3.23 -13.93 -14.65
C PRO A 246 3.41 -15.40 -14.21
N GLU A 247 3.39 -16.32 -15.15
CA GLU A 247 3.50 -17.77 -14.90
C GLU A 247 2.45 -18.34 -13.92
N GLY A 248 1.44 -17.54 -13.50
CA GLY A 248 0.34 -17.95 -12.64
C GLY A 248 0.60 -17.82 -11.14
N ALA A 249 1.84 -17.70 -10.69
CA ALA A 249 2.22 -17.45 -9.32
C ALA A 249 3.59 -16.78 -9.23
N MET A 250 3.79 -15.89 -8.24
CA MET A 250 5.06 -15.21 -7.97
C MET A 250 5.17 -14.85 -6.49
N THR A 251 6.35 -15.05 -5.91
CA THR A 251 6.69 -14.52 -4.59
C THR A 251 7.68 -13.36 -4.73
N ILE A 252 7.42 -12.28 -4.02
CA ILE A 252 8.31 -11.11 -3.91
C ILE A 252 8.68 -10.95 -2.45
N GLU A 253 9.98 -10.91 -2.16
CA GLU A 253 10.50 -10.59 -0.82
C GLU A 253 11.19 -9.24 -0.88
N MET A 254 10.78 -8.29 -0.03
CA MET A 254 11.41 -6.98 0.08
C MET A 254 11.93 -6.78 1.49
N THR A 255 13.17 -6.31 1.61
CA THR A 255 13.73 -5.81 2.86
C THR A 255 14.17 -4.38 2.67
N SER A 256 13.89 -3.53 3.67
CA SER A 256 14.27 -2.12 3.61
C SER A 256 14.30 -1.50 5.01
N HIS A 257 14.95 -0.35 5.10
CA HIS A 257 14.67 0.66 6.09
C HIS A 257 13.81 1.73 5.41
N LEU A 258 12.55 1.88 5.86
CA LEU A 258 11.59 2.81 5.31
C LEU A 258 11.43 4.00 6.26
N ILE A 259 11.59 5.21 5.74
CA ILE A 259 11.26 6.45 6.45
C ILE A 259 10.18 7.18 5.65
N ALA A 260 9.06 7.47 6.30
CA ALA A 260 7.99 8.30 5.76
C ALA A 260 7.84 9.56 6.63
N ASP A 261 7.82 10.72 5.99
CA ASP A 261 7.54 12.02 6.60
C ASP A 261 6.35 12.64 5.87
N LEU A 262 5.25 12.87 6.59
CA LEU A 262 4.02 13.42 6.04
C LEU A 262 3.96 14.95 6.15
N SER A 263 4.97 15.58 6.77
CA SER A 263 5.12 17.02 6.81
C SER A 263 5.56 17.58 5.44
N ASP A 264 5.47 18.87 5.24
CA ASP A 264 6.03 19.63 4.09
C ASP A 264 5.77 19.01 2.70
N GLY A 265 4.57 18.44 2.50
CA GLY A 265 4.17 17.86 1.22
C GLY A 265 4.49 16.36 1.06
N GLY A 266 5.08 15.77 2.07
CA GLY A 266 5.33 14.34 2.19
C GLY A 266 6.60 13.84 1.51
N SER A 267 7.26 12.89 2.17
CA SER A 267 8.37 12.13 1.60
C SER A 267 8.34 10.68 2.05
N LEU A 268 8.95 9.81 1.24
CA LEU A 268 9.15 8.40 1.55
C LEU A 268 10.52 7.98 1.03
N THR A 269 11.32 7.35 1.88
CA THR A 269 12.65 6.87 1.54
C THR A 269 12.76 5.39 1.87
N LEU A 270 13.34 4.63 0.97
CA LEU A 270 13.71 3.22 1.12
C LEU A 270 15.22 3.11 0.97
N ASN A 271 15.95 2.92 2.07
CA ASN A 271 17.43 2.85 2.05
C ASN A 271 17.97 2.13 3.29
N PRO A 272 18.64 0.95 3.14
CA PRO A 272 18.80 0.20 1.89
C PRO A 272 17.47 -0.42 1.43
N LEU A 273 17.36 -0.73 0.15
CA LEU A 273 16.28 -1.50 -0.45
C LEU A 273 16.87 -2.77 -1.08
N THR A 274 16.26 -3.92 -0.79
CA THR A 274 16.52 -5.17 -1.50
C THR A 274 15.18 -5.82 -1.83
N ILE A 275 14.99 -6.23 -3.08
CA ILE A 275 13.81 -6.96 -3.54
C ILE A 275 14.28 -8.23 -4.25
N LYS A 276 13.80 -9.38 -3.79
CA LYS A 276 13.97 -10.68 -4.44
C LYS A 276 12.68 -11.08 -5.11
N PHE A 277 12.73 -11.48 -6.35
CA PHE A 277 11.59 -11.97 -7.12
C PHE A 277 12.09 -12.94 -8.18
N ASP A 278 11.45 -14.10 -8.29
CA ASP A 278 11.95 -15.23 -9.10
C ASP A 278 13.44 -15.49 -8.85
N ASP A 279 14.26 -15.46 -9.92
CA ASP A 279 15.71 -15.64 -9.85
C ASP A 279 16.49 -14.31 -9.76
N SER A 280 15.78 -13.19 -9.55
CA SER A 280 16.35 -11.83 -9.61
C SER A 280 16.47 -11.21 -8.23
N THR A 281 17.57 -10.48 -7.98
CA THR A 281 17.75 -9.64 -6.81
C THR A 281 17.99 -8.20 -7.24
N LEU A 282 17.05 -7.32 -6.93
CA LEU A 282 17.16 -5.87 -7.08
C LEU A 282 17.64 -5.27 -5.77
N SER A 283 18.66 -4.41 -5.81
CA SER A 283 19.18 -3.70 -4.64
C SER A 283 19.44 -2.23 -4.94
N GLY A 284 19.47 -1.40 -3.88
CA GLY A 284 19.77 0.02 -4.02
C GLY A 284 19.02 0.90 -3.03
N ASN A 285 18.54 2.02 -3.51
CA ASN A 285 17.73 2.98 -2.75
C ASN A 285 16.71 3.67 -3.66
N ALA A 286 15.61 4.14 -3.06
CA ALA A 286 14.58 4.91 -3.74
C ALA A 286 13.98 5.94 -2.77
N ALA A 287 13.61 7.11 -3.30
CA ALA A 287 12.95 8.16 -2.55
C ALA A 287 11.87 8.86 -3.39
N ILE A 288 10.78 9.24 -2.74
CA ILE A 288 9.71 10.06 -3.30
C ILE A 288 9.56 11.29 -2.40
N ASN A 289 9.57 12.47 -2.97
CA ASN A 289 9.34 13.73 -2.26
C ASN A 289 8.14 14.45 -2.89
N HIS A 290 7.37 15.20 -2.08
CA HIS A 290 6.24 16.03 -2.50
C HIS A 290 5.14 15.21 -3.19
N PHE A 291 4.35 14.46 -2.44
CA PHE A 291 3.34 13.50 -2.95
C PHE A 291 2.32 14.13 -3.92
N ALA A 292 2.00 15.43 -3.77
CA ALA A 292 1.10 16.13 -4.69
C ALA A 292 1.73 16.40 -6.08
N LYS A 293 3.06 16.57 -6.15
CA LYS A 293 3.84 16.72 -7.36
C LYS A 293 5.14 15.92 -7.23
N PRO A 294 5.07 14.60 -7.45
CA PRO A 294 6.14 13.69 -7.06
C PRO A 294 7.48 13.99 -7.72
N SER A 295 8.54 14.02 -6.89
CA SER A 295 9.93 13.96 -7.30
C SER A 295 10.49 12.62 -6.85
N ILE A 296 10.80 11.74 -7.81
CA ILE A 296 11.28 10.37 -7.58
C ILE A 296 12.78 10.34 -7.83
N GLN A 297 13.52 9.77 -6.89
CA GLN A 297 14.96 9.54 -7.01
C GLN A 297 15.24 8.05 -6.76
N PHE A 298 16.14 7.45 -7.53
CA PHE A 298 16.56 6.08 -7.31
C PHE A 298 17.96 5.78 -7.85
N ASP A 299 18.66 4.86 -7.20
CA ASP A 299 19.85 4.15 -7.71
C ASP A 299 19.61 2.67 -7.45
N LEU A 300 19.30 1.92 -8.51
CA LEU A 300 18.88 0.53 -8.43
C LEU A 300 19.78 -0.34 -9.29
N ALA A 301 20.12 -1.51 -8.77
CA ALA A 301 20.88 -2.51 -9.48
C ALA A 301 20.23 -3.89 -9.35
N VAL A 302 20.06 -4.61 -10.45
CA VAL A 302 19.61 -6.00 -10.48
C VAL A 302 20.75 -6.90 -10.98
N ASP A 303 20.85 -8.09 -10.41
CA ASP A 303 21.82 -9.10 -10.84
C ASP A 303 21.49 -9.61 -12.26
N ALA A 304 20.35 -10.24 -12.46
CA ALA A 304 19.88 -10.69 -13.74
C ALA A 304 18.36 -10.56 -13.83
N ILE A 305 17.83 -10.16 -14.98
CA ILE A 305 16.40 -10.07 -15.20
C ILE A 305 16.03 -10.49 -16.64
N ASN A 306 15.03 -11.37 -16.75
CA ASN A 306 14.40 -11.71 -18.00
C ASN A 306 13.01 -11.04 -18.10
N LEU A 307 12.94 -9.89 -18.77
CA LEU A 307 11.71 -9.12 -18.90
C LEU A 307 10.66 -9.82 -19.79
N ASP A 308 11.05 -10.79 -20.61
CA ASP A 308 10.11 -11.52 -21.45
C ASP A 308 9.15 -12.42 -20.65
N ARG A 309 9.54 -12.84 -19.45
CA ARG A 309 8.69 -13.60 -18.50
C ARG A 309 7.49 -12.78 -18.02
N TYR A 310 7.63 -11.45 -17.96
CA TYR A 310 6.61 -10.54 -17.41
C TYR A 310 5.73 -9.90 -18.49
N ARG A 311 5.91 -10.28 -19.76
CA ARG A 311 5.06 -9.79 -20.84
C ARG A 311 3.68 -10.45 -20.80
N PRO A 312 2.58 -9.71 -21.02
CA PRO A 312 1.26 -10.29 -21.13
C PRO A 312 1.26 -11.38 -22.21
N LYS A 313 0.79 -12.57 -21.87
CA LYS A 313 0.57 -13.62 -22.89
C LYS A 313 -0.52 -13.13 -23.82
N PRO A 314 -0.37 -13.28 -25.16
CA PRO A 314 -1.46 -13.00 -26.09
C PRO A 314 -2.67 -13.83 -25.66
N THR A 315 -3.79 -13.19 -25.41
CA THR A 315 -5.05 -13.90 -25.20
C THR A 315 -5.49 -14.48 -26.54
N ASP A 316 -5.81 -15.79 -26.58
CA ASP A 316 -6.25 -16.53 -27.77
C ASP A 316 -7.51 -15.95 -28.47
N THR A 317 -8.00 -14.79 -28.01
CA THR A 317 -9.14 -14.07 -28.59
C THR A 317 -8.79 -13.30 -29.87
N GLU A 318 -7.53 -13.15 -30.22
CA GLU A 318 -7.13 -12.47 -31.47
C GLU A 318 -7.02 -13.41 -32.68
N SER A 319 -7.12 -14.74 -32.47
CA SER A 319 -6.96 -15.73 -33.57
C SER A 319 -8.24 -16.10 -34.30
N SER A 320 -9.42 -15.54 -33.99
CA SER A 320 -10.71 -15.95 -34.60
C SER A 320 -11.50 -14.82 -35.26
N ALA A 321 -10.89 -13.71 -35.63
CA ALA A 321 -11.58 -12.64 -36.39
C ALA A 321 -11.09 -12.51 -37.81
N GLN A 322 -11.14 -13.59 -38.60
CA GLN A 322 -11.28 -13.51 -40.06
C GLN A 322 -12.77 -13.60 -40.39
N THR A 323 -13.50 -12.53 -40.22
CA THR A 323 -14.76 -12.26 -40.93
C THR A 323 -14.88 -10.77 -41.18
N THR A 324 -14.93 -10.45 -42.45
CA THR A 324 -15.17 -9.17 -43.10
C THR A 324 -16.33 -8.39 -42.44
N SER A 325 -15.99 -7.49 -41.54
CA SER A 325 -16.83 -6.36 -41.16
C SER A 325 -15.92 -5.14 -41.09
N VAL A 326 -16.29 -4.10 -41.83
CA VAL A 326 -15.62 -2.80 -41.83
C VAL A 326 -15.91 -2.17 -40.47
N ALA A 327 -15.14 -2.58 -39.45
CA ALA A 327 -15.09 -1.91 -38.16
C ALA A 327 -14.33 -0.59 -38.33
N PRO A 328 -14.74 0.50 -37.66
CA PRO A 328 -13.96 1.73 -37.63
C PRO A 328 -12.54 1.39 -37.11
N PRO A 329 -11.49 2.05 -37.65
CA PRO A 329 -10.12 1.76 -37.25
C PRO A 329 -10.01 1.86 -35.73
N PRO A 330 -9.33 0.89 -35.06
CA PRO A 330 -9.18 0.94 -33.61
C PRO A 330 -8.58 2.29 -33.23
N LEU A 331 -9.20 2.97 -32.29
CA LEU A 331 -8.69 4.23 -31.71
C LEU A 331 -7.23 4.00 -31.37
N ALA A 332 -6.33 4.71 -32.04
CA ALA A 332 -4.89 4.52 -31.85
C ALA A 332 -4.53 4.83 -30.38
N VAL A 333 -4.10 3.81 -29.62
CA VAL A 333 -3.78 3.92 -28.23
C VAL A 333 -2.60 4.89 -28.06
N ALA A 334 -2.76 5.88 -27.17
CA ALA A 334 -1.70 6.81 -26.83
C ALA A 334 -0.58 6.07 -26.07
N LEU A 335 0.65 6.15 -26.59
CA LEU A 335 1.81 5.42 -26.06
C LEU A 335 2.58 6.22 -25.00
N ILE A 336 2.51 7.56 -25.06
CA ILE A 336 3.22 8.46 -24.16
C ILE A 336 2.21 9.12 -23.22
N PRO A 337 2.31 8.92 -21.89
CA PRO A 337 1.45 9.57 -20.91
C PRO A 337 1.89 11.03 -20.71
N VAL A 338 1.53 11.91 -21.64
CA VAL A 338 1.97 13.30 -21.72
C VAL A 338 1.74 14.06 -20.41
N GLN A 339 0.55 13.91 -19.81
CA GLN A 339 0.23 14.61 -18.58
C GLN A 339 1.09 14.13 -17.41
N THR A 340 1.28 12.81 -17.27
CA THR A 340 2.15 12.23 -16.26
C THR A 340 3.59 12.75 -16.37
N LEU A 341 4.13 12.85 -17.59
CA LEU A 341 5.49 13.37 -17.81
C LEU A 341 5.63 14.86 -17.45
N ARG A 342 4.54 15.64 -17.52
CA ARG A 342 4.54 17.05 -17.10
C ARG A 342 4.53 17.23 -15.59
N ASP A 343 3.86 16.35 -14.90
CA ASP A 343 3.63 16.44 -13.47
C ASP A 343 4.72 15.73 -12.65
N LEU A 344 5.46 14.80 -13.27
CA LEU A 344 6.43 13.93 -12.62
C LEU A 344 7.87 14.42 -12.83
N ASN A 345 8.63 14.48 -11.75
CA ASN A 345 10.08 14.63 -11.81
C ASN A 345 10.73 13.30 -11.43
N ILE A 346 11.66 12.83 -12.26
CA ILE A 346 12.42 11.60 -12.01
C ILE A 346 13.90 11.90 -12.21
N GLU A 347 14.73 11.41 -11.31
CA GLU A 347 16.16 11.34 -11.48
C GLU A 347 16.65 10.00 -10.94
N GLY A 348 17.20 9.14 -11.80
CA GLY A 348 17.63 7.84 -11.32
C GLY A 348 18.51 7.08 -12.30
N ILE A 349 19.16 6.07 -11.76
CA ILE A 349 20.01 5.13 -12.48
C ILE A 349 19.51 3.72 -12.17
N PHE A 350 19.29 2.95 -13.23
CA PHE A 350 19.05 1.51 -13.15
C PHE A 350 20.20 0.77 -13.82
N LYS A 351 20.70 -0.26 -13.16
CA LYS A 351 21.77 -1.13 -13.68
C LYS A 351 21.31 -2.58 -13.68
N ALA A 352 21.68 -3.36 -14.68
CA ALA A 352 21.50 -4.80 -14.69
C ALA A 352 22.82 -5.49 -15.10
N GLN A 353 23.21 -6.51 -14.31
CA GLN A 353 24.37 -7.31 -14.67
C GLN A 353 24.07 -8.12 -15.95
N SER A 354 22.82 -8.66 -16.04
CA SER A 354 22.30 -9.33 -17.23
C SER A 354 20.85 -8.94 -17.45
N LEU A 355 20.46 -8.64 -18.69
CA LEU A 355 19.12 -8.28 -19.11
C LEU A 355 18.72 -9.06 -20.34
N ILE A 356 17.56 -9.71 -20.31
CA ILE A 356 16.92 -10.29 -21.50
C ILE A 356 15.65 -9.49 -21.81
N LEU A 357 15.54 -9.00 -23.05
CA LEU A 357 14.37 -8.25 -23.52
C LEU A 357 14.10 -8.59 -25.00
N LYS A 358 12.91 -9.12 -25.30
CA LYS A 358 12.52 -9.55 -26.66
C LYS A 358 13.48 -10.58 -27.29
N GLY A 359 13.94 -11.52 -26.46
CA GLY A 359 14.95 -12.51 -26.84
C GLY A 359 16.38 -11.99 -26.86
N LEU A 360 16.60 -10.67 -26.89
CA LEU A 360 17.92 -10.09 -26.91
C LEU A 360 18.57 -10.09 -25.54
N THR A 361 19.85 -10.49 -25.48
CA THR A 361 20.64 -10.54 -24.25
C THR A 361 21.69 -9.44 -24.22
N GLY A 362 21.72 -8.67 -23.13
CA GLY A 362 22.77 -7.68 -22.85
C GLY A 362 23.33 -7.84 -21.46
N GLU A 363 24.65 -7.63 -21.30
CA GLU A 363 25.30 -7.62 -20.00
C GLU A 363 25.89 -6.23 -19.69
N GLU A 364 26.03 -5.95 -18.38
CA GLU A 364 26.48 -4.66 -17.86
C GLU A 364 25.65 -3.50 -18.44
N VAL A 365 24.33 -3.65 -18.31
CA VAL A 365 23.34 -2.67 -18.76
C VAL A 365 23.23 -1.53 -17.77
N SER A 366 23.11 -0.30 -18.29
CA SER A 366 22.81 0.90 -17.50
C SER A 366 21.78 1.76 -18.20
N VAL A 367 20.83 2.30 -17.42
CA VAL A 367 19.82 3.24 -17.90
C VAL A 367 19.74 4.39 -16.91
N LYS A 368 20.11 5.59 -17.36
CA LYS A 368 19.91 6.82 -16.59
C LYS A 368 18.66 7.54 -17.08
N LEU A 369 17.78 7.89 -16.16
CA LEU A 369 16.54 8.60 -16.44
C LEU A 369 16.52 9.97 -15.75
N VAL A 370 16.18 11.01 -16.51
CA VAL A 370 15.90 12.33 -15.98
C VAL A 370 14.61 12.84 -16.60
N THR A 371 13.60 13.11 -15.78
CA THR A 371 12.37 13.76 -16.24
C THR A 371 12.19 15.06 -15.47
N LYS A 372 12.07 16.16 -16.20
CA LYS A 372 11.86 17.49 -15.60
C LYS A 372 11.03 18.37 -16.54
N ASN A 373 9.99 19.00 -15.99
CA ASN A 373 9.15 19.96 -16.72
C ASN A 373 8.61 19.40 -18.07
N GLY A 374 8.16 18.13 -18.09
CA GLY A 374 7.61 17.50 -19.29
C GLY A 374 8.65 17.04 -20.32
N VAL A 375 9.93 17.04 -19.99
CA VAL A 375 10.99 16.48 -20.85
C VAL A 375 11.61 15.28 -20.14
N LEU A 376 11.53 14.12 -20.76
CA LEU A 376 12.23 12.91 -20.35
C LEU A 376 13.49 12.76 -21.19
N LYS A 377 14.62 12.60 -20.53
CA LYS A 377 15.90 12.18 -21.12
C LYS A 377 16.27 10.82 -20.55
N SER A 378 16.59 9.88 -21.43
CA SER A 378 17.08 8.56 -21.07
C SER A 378 18.42 8.32 -21.76
N GLU A 379 19.44 7.94 -21.01
CA GLU A 379 20.74 7.49 -21.53
C GLU A 379 20.85 6.00 -21.25
N GLN A 380 21.09 5.20 -22.30
CA GLN A 380 21.17 3.75 -22.22
C GLN A 380 22.58 3.28 -22.63
N GLY A 381 23.09 2.25 -21.94
CA GLY A 381 24.36 1.62 -22.26
C GLY A 381 24.30 0.12 -22.03
N VAL A 382 24.87 -0.66 -22.94
CA VAL A 382 25.12 -2.09 -22.79
C VAL A 382 26.57 -2.33 -23.17
N LYS A 383 27.41 -2.69 -22.20
CA LYS A 383 28.83 -2.84 -22.45
C LYS A 383 29.18 -4.13 -23.19
N LYS A 384 28.38 -5.19 -22.97
CA LYS A 384 28.54 -6.46 -23.65
C LYS A 384 27.24 -6.80 -24.38
N PHE A 385 27.24 -6.60 -25.67
CA PHE A 385 26.10 -6.83 -26.54
C PHE A 385 26.56 -7.54 -27.82
N TYR A 386 26.34 -8.85 -27.92
CA TYR A 386 26.75 -9.70 -29.06
C TYR A 386 28.21 -9.48 -29.51
N ASN A 387 29.15 -9.56 -28.56
CA ASN A 387 30.60 -9.30 -28.69
C ASN A 387 30.98 -7.82 -28.97
N GLY A 388 30.01 -6.92 -29.01
CA GLY A 388 30.18 -5.47 -29.14
C GLY A 388 29.59 -4.71 -27.98
N SER A 389 29.16 -3.48 -28.24
CA SER A 389 28.52 -2.61 -27.27
C SER A 389 27.41 -1.76 -27.89
N TYR A 390 26.49 -1.28 -27.04
CA TYR A 390 25.43 -0.36 -27.42
C TYR A 390 25.42 0.86 -26.49
N VAL A 391 25.22 2.05 -27.09
CA VAL A 391 24.97 3.30 -26.40
C VAL A 391 23.81 4.01 -27.09
N GLY A 392 22.83 4.47 -26.28
CA GLY A 392 21.67 5.18 -26.79
C GLY A 392 21.33 6.41 -25.94
N GLU A 393 20.71 7.40 -26.59
CA GLU A 393 20.08 8.53 -25.93
C GLU A 393 18.68 8.72 -26.52
N THR A 394 17.66 8.79 -25.65
CA THR A 394 16.29 9.09 -26.04
C THR A 394 15.80 10.33 -25.30
N VAL A 395 15.30 11.31 -26.04
CA VAL A 395 14.66 12.50 -25.48
C VAL A 395 13.18 12.53 -25.91
N VAL A 396 12.27 12.61 -24.94
CA VAL A 396 10.83 12.78 -25.15
C VAL A 396 10.41 14.14 -24.62
N ASP A 397 10.07 15.06 -25.50
CA ASP A 397 9.53 16.37 -25.16
C ASP A 397 8.00 16.33 -25.19
N ALA A 398 7.38 16.22 -24.02
CA ALA A 398 5.93 16.16 -23.79
C ALA A 398 5.32 17.51 -23.37
N ARG A 399 6.04 18.62 -23.49
CA ARG A 399 5.52 19.96 -23.17
C ARG A 399 4.35 20.36 -24.04
N GLN A 400 4.28 19.86 -25.24
CA GLN A 400 3.13 20.02 -26.15
C GLN A 400 2.27 18.75 -26.16
N ASN A 401 0.98 18.86 -26.56
CA ASN A 401 0.08 17.70 -26.62
C ASN A 401 0.49 16.67 -27.68
N THR A 402 1.29 17.07 -28.65
CA THR A 402 1.95 16.19 -29.62
C THR A 402 3.43 16.08 -29.21
N PRO A 403 3.82 15.02 -28.51
CA PRO A 403 5.21 14.87 -28.06
C PRO A 403 6.17 14.74 -29.25
N LYS A 404 7.39 15.25 -29.06
CA LYS A 404 8.52 15.08 -29.95
C LYS A 404 9.47 14.06 -29.33
N ILE A 405 9.94 13.11 -30.14
CA ILE A 405 10.93 12.11 -29.74
C ILE A 405 12.18 12.29 -30.57
N ILE A 406 13.32 12.27 -29.93
CA ILE A 406 14.65 12.26 -30.55
C ILE A 406 15.37 11.03 -30.03
N VAL A 407 15.93 10.22 -30.91
CA VAL A 407 16.67 8.99 -30.58
C VAL A 407 18.00 9.05 -31.28
N THR A 408 19.06 8.84 -30.54
CA THR A 408 20.42 8.67 -31.06
C THR A 408 20.96 7.36 -30.54
N GLU A 409 21.38 6.48 -31.41
CA GLU A 409 21.87 5.15 -31.07
C GLU A 409 23.17 4.84 -31.78
N GLN A 410 24.07 4.16 -31.07
CA GLN A 410 25.32 3.67 -31.60
C GLN A 410 25.55 2.23 -31.14
N VAL A 411 25.71 1.36 -32.07
CA VAL A 411 26.10 -0.04 -31.88
C VAL A 411 27.49 -0.23 -32.47
N THR A 412 28.40 -0.81 -31.70
CA THR A 412 29.82 -0.94 -32.11
C THR A 412 30.24 -2.39 -32.03
N ASN A 413 30.81 -2.90 -33.14
CA ASN A 413 31.45 -4.22 -33.24
C ASN A 413 30.55 -5.39 -32.86
N ILE A 414 29.24 -5.33 -33.14
CA ILE A 414 28.33 -6.44 -32.85
C ILE A 414 28.48 -7.58 -33.84
N ASN A 415 28.39 -8.81 -33.34
CA ASN A 415 28.25 -9.99 -34.21
C ASN A 415 26.77 -10.12 -34.62
N ILE A 416 26.49 -9.98 -35.93
CA ILE A 416 25.13 -9.94 -36.46
C ILE A 416 24.45 -11.31 -36.39
N GLU A 417 25.18 -12.40 -36.60
CA GLU A 417 24.61 -13.75 -36.67
C GLU A 417 23.84 -14.14 -35.39
N PRO A 418 24.41 -14.13 -34.17
CA PRO A 418 23.66 -14.45 -32.96
C PRO A 418 22.58 -13.41 -32.65
N LEU A 419 22.79 -12.14 -32.99
CA LEU A 419 21.74 -11.11 -32.83
C LEU A 419 20.50 -11.45 -33.69
N LEU A 420 20.69 -11.83 -34.97
CA LEU A 420 19.58 -12.16 -35.85
C LEU A 420 18.90 -13.48 -35.46
N ILE A 421 19.65 -14.47 -35.00
CA ILE A 421 19.09 -15.73 -34.48
C ILE A 421 18.17 -15.44 -33.32
N ASP A 422 18.58 -14.60 -32.33
CA ASP A 422 17.77 -14.25 -31.18
C ASP A 422 16.55 -13.40 -31.56
N LEU A 423 16.69 -12.52 -32.57
CA LEU A 423 15.63 -11.58 -32.99
C LEU A 423 14.60 -12.21 -33.95
N LEU A 424 15.07 -13.04 -34.89
CA LEU A 424 14.27 -13.53 -36.03
C LEU A 424 14.13 -15.08 -36.05
N GLY A 425 14.90 -15.80 -35.25
CA GLY A 425 14.96 -17.28 -35.26
C GLY A 425 15.95 -17.84 -36.29
N GLU A 426 16.48 -17.04 -37.21
CA GLU A 426 17.45 -17.42 -38.25
C GLU A 426 18.37 -16.24 -38.59
N SER A 427 19.53 -16.54 -39.16
CA SER A 427 20.48 -15.54 -39.62
C SER A 427 20.77 -15.70 -41.14
N PRO A 428 20.26 -14.83 -42.00
CA PRO A 428 20.57 -14.86 -43.44
C PRO A 428 21.93 -14.25 -43.74
N ILE A 429 22.56 -13.56 -42.79
CA ILE A 429 23.87 -12.91 -42.92
C ILE A 429 24.74 -13.13 -41.71
N THR A 430 26.06 -13.09 -41.90
CA THR A 430 27.06 -13.19 -40.84
C THR A 430 28.04 -12.00 -40.94
N GLY A 431 28.75 -11.72 -39.84
CA GLY A 431 29.78 -10.68 -39.80
C GLY A 431 29.66 -9.74 -38.59
N VAL A 432 30.46 -8.72 -38.61
CA VAL A 432 30.48 -7.68 -37.60
C VAL A 432 29.95 -6.38 -38.13
N ALA A 433 29.09 -5.71 -37.41
CA ALA A 433 28.48 -4.43 -37.80
C ALA A 433 28.74 -3.31 -36.79
N ASN A 434 28.82 -2.12 -37.32
CA ASN A 434 28.72 -0.86 -36.62
C ASN A 434 27.49 -0.14 -37.17
N ILE A 435 26.63 0.34 -36.30
CA ILE A 435 25.38 1.01 -36.69
C ILE A 435 25.28 2.31 -35.92
N THR A 436 25.00 3.40 -36.60
CA THR A 436 24.67 4.69 -36.00
C THR A 436 23.33 5.15 -36.52
N ALA A 437 22.43 5.55 -35.62
CA ALA A 437 21.14 6.08 -35.98
C ALA A 437 20.86 7.40 -35.25
N ALA A 438 20.34 8.38 -36.01
CA ALA A 438 19.86 9.65 -35.44
C ALA A 438 18.47 9.92 -36.00
N LEU A 439 17.46 9.66 -35.18
CA LEU A 439 16.07 9.67 -35.61
C LEU A 439 15.26 10.71 -34.83
N THR A 440 14.28 11.31 -35.48
CA THR A 440 13.33 12.22 -34.88
C THR A 440 11.92 11.87 -35.34
N THR A 441 10.97 11.90 -34.44
CA THR A 441 9.55 11.73 -34.79
C THR A 441 8.65 12.59 -33.91
N ARG A 442 7.37 12.69 -34.29
CA ARG A 442 6.33 13.39 -33.53
C ARG A 442 5.04 12.59 -33.54
N GLY A 443 4.26 12.70 -32.46
CA GLY A 443 2.98 12.01 -32.34
C GLY A 443 2.85 11.32 -30.99
N ASN A 444 1.77 10.56 -30.80
CA ASN A 444 1.53 9.76 -29.61
C ASN A 444 0.94 8.38 -29.94
N THR A 445 1.10 7.92 -31.17
CA THR A 445 0.61 6.62 -31.64
C THR A 445 1.60 6.02 -32.63
N VAL A 446 1.60 4.68 -32.78
CA VAL A 446 2.48 4.00 -33.73
C VAL A 446 2.34 4.54 -35.19
N PRO A 447 1.12 4.75 -35.72
CA PRO A 447 0.97 5.34 -37.07
C PRO A 447 1.55 6.75 -37.15
N ALA A 448 1.34 7.61 -36.13
CA ALA A 448 1.89 8.96 -36.11
C ALA A 448 3.42 8.95 -36.09
N PHE A 449 4.03 8.07 -35.27
CA PHE A 449 5.48 7.91 -35.24
C PHE A 449 6.05 7.52 -36.60
N LYS A 450 5.45 6.53 -37.26
CA LYS A 450 5.89 6.07 -38.58
C LYS A 450 5.78 7.18 -39.64
N SER A 451 4.66 7.94 -39.66
CA SER A 451 4.44 8.98 -40.63
C SER A 451 5.32 10.23 -40.46
N ALA A 452 5.76 10.50 -39.23
CA ALA A 452 6.59 11.66 -38.90
C ALA A 452 8.07 11.32 -38.73
N LEU A 453 8.46 10.05 -38.97
CA LEU A 453 9.85 9.60 -38.80
C LEU A 453 10.76 10.27 -39.80
N ASN A 454 11.84 10.85 -39.29
CA ASN A 454 12.89 11.48 -40.09
C ASN A 454 14.26 11.20 -39.43
N GLY A 455 15.32 11.16 -40.22
CA GLY A 455 16.67 10.99 -39.73
C GLY A 455 17.54 10.12 -40.64
N THR A 456 18.67 9.70 -40.11
CA THR A 456 19.66 8.87 -40.81
C THR A 456 19.97 7.62 -39.98
N ALA A 457 20.28 6.53 -40.67
CA ALA A 457 20.86 5.31 -40.10
C ALA A 457 21.92 4.79 -41.07
N GLU A 458 23.11 4.53 -40.53
CA GLU A 458 24.27 4.08 -41.32
C GLU A 458 24.86 2.82 -40.69
#